data_520d0caa23d0ea911ac5e5ade7886111
#
_entry.id   520d0caa23d0ea911ac5e5ade7886111
#
_cell.length_a   1.000
_cell.length_b   1.000
_cell.length_c   1.000
_cell.angle_alpha   90.00
_cell.angle_beta   90.00
_cell.angle_gamma   90.00
#
_symmetry.space_group_name_H-M   'P 1'
#
loop_
_entity.id
_entity.type
_entity.pdbx_description
1 polymer ?
#
loop_
_entity_poly.entity_id
_entity_poly.type
_entity_poly.pdbx_seq_one_letter_code
_entity_poly.pdbx_strand_id
1 'polypeptide(L)'
;MRDELKTALDKVTADEALRQSTPAFLAQQTGDYGAAKARPRVRRMAAAFACLALVIAGGTGYWAYFSPTCAISVDINPSVELAVNRFDKVISVEGIGADGEALAETLDVRFSSYTDALNCLLENPTVEEYHAEDEVLSIAVA
;
A
#
# COMPACT_ATOMS: atom_id res chain seq x y z
N MET A 1 -76.52 15.08 -14.38
CA MET A 1 -75.71 15.18 -13.13
C MET A 1 -74.25 14.96 -13.32
N ARG A 2 -73.73 13.93 -13.98
CA ARG A 2 -72.29 13.69 -14.16
C ARG A 2 -71.63 14.70 -15.08
N ASP A 3 -72.31 15.16 -16.10
CA ASP A 3 -71.79 16.11 -17.09
C ASP A 3 -71.82 17.56 -16.55
N GLU A 4 -72.76 17.90 -15.70
CA GLU A 4 -72.80 19.21 -15.04
C GLU A 4 -71.70 19.36 -14.01
N LEU A 5 -71.34 18.29 -13.28
CA LEU A 5 -70.24 18.24 -12.36
C LEU A 5 -68.88 18.38 -13.09
N LYS A 6 -68.72 17.73 -14.23
CA LYS A 6 -67.51 17.88 -15.04
C LYS A 6 -67.36 19.32 -15.55
N THR A 7 -68.44 19.92 -16.05
CA THR A 7 -68.43 21.29 -16.57
C THR A 7 -68.19 22.31 -15.47
N ALA A 8 -68.63 22.04 -14.23
CA ALA A 8 -68.33 22.88 -13.06
C ALA A 8 -66.90 22.75 -12.61
N LEU A 9 -66.31 21.53 -12.65
CA LEU A 9 -64.90 21.28 -12.31
C LEU A 9 -63.93 21.82 -13.37
N ASP A 10 -64.28 21.79 -14.65
CA ASP A 10 -63.46 22.36 -15.72
C ASP A 10 -63.42 23.90 -15.69
N LYS A 11 -64.35 24.55 -15.01
CA LYS A 11 -64.32 26.01 -14.77
C LYS A 11 -63.43 26.43 -13.60
N VAL A 12 -62.99 25.50 -12.77
CA VAL A 12 -62.10 25.78 -11.67
C VAL A 12 -60.63 25.67 -12.20
N THR A 13 -60.24 26.64 -12.98
CA THR A 13 -58.83 26.82 -13.35
C THR A 13 -58.11 27.58 -12.24
N ALA A 14 -57.05 27.00 -11.72
CA ALA A 14 -56.20 27.72 -10.79
C ALA A 14 -55.67 29.01 -11.46
N ASP A 15 -55.69 30.08 -10.71
CA ASP A 15 -55.17 31.39 -11.17
C ASP A 15 -53.73 31.24 -11.70
N GLU A 16 -53.48 31.80 -12.87
CA GLU A 16 -52.15 31.68 -13.52
C GLU A 16 -51.00 32.17 -12.63
N ALA A 17 -51.30 33.17 -11.79
CA ALA A 17 -50.36 33.65 -10.76
C ALA A 17 -50.01 32.59 -9.71
N LEU A 18 -51.00 31.75 -9.34
CA LEU A 18 -50.79 30.59 -8.41
C LEU A 18 -50.03 29.46 -9.10
N ARG A 19 -50.28 29.20 -10.36
CA ARG A 19 -49.57 28.17 -11.14
C ARG A 19 -48.08 28.51 -11.30
N GLN A 20 -47.73 29.79 -11.44
CA GLN A 20 -46.35 30.25 -11.61
C GLN A 20 -45.63 30.36 -10.27
N SER A 21 -46.29 30.71 -9.18
CA SER A 21 -45.69 30.87 -7.86
C SER A 21 -45.53 29.54 -7.09
N THR A 22 -46.42 28.56 -7.35
CA THR A 22 -46.39 27.28 -6.63
C THR A 22 -45.09 26.50 -6.79
N PRO A 23 -44.52 26.30 -8.00
CA PRO A 23 -43.25 25.58 -8.12
C PRO A 23 -42.08 26.32 -7.46
N ALA A 24 -42.07 27.66 -7.50
CA ALA A 24 -41.04 28.46 -6.84
C ALA A 24 -41.16 28.37 -5.31
N PHE A 25 -42.39 28.42 -4.78
CA PHE A 25 -42.64 28.23 -3.35
C PHE A 25 -42.29 26.83 -2.85
N LEU A 26 -42.67 25.80 -3.63
CA LEU A 26 -42.30 24.43 -3.31
C LEU A 26 -40.78 24.21 -3.37
N ALA A 27 -40.09 24.79 -4.35
CA ALA A 27 -38.64 24.72 -4.42
C ALA A 27 -37.96 25.38 -3.23
N GLN A 28 -38.56 26.45 -2.68
CA GLN A 28 -38.03 27.17 -1.53
C GLN A 28 -38.34 26.46 -0.20
N GLN A 29 -39.52 25.84 -0.09
CA GLN A 29 -40.01 25.19 1.15
C GLN A 29 -39.52 23.73 1.26
N THR A 30 -39.37 23.04 0.15
CA THR A 30 -38.88 21.66 0.10
C THR A 30 -37.38 21.57 -0.06
N GLY A 31 -36.66 22.65 0.30
CA GLY A 31 -35.21 22.73 0.18
C GLY A 31 -34.55 21.36 0.22
N ASP A 32 -34.22 20.84 -0.96
CA ASP A 32 -33.36 19.69 -1.18
C ASP A 32 -33.82 18.30 -0.62
N TYR A 33 -35.13 18.13 -0.36
CA TYR A 33 -35.70 16.81 0.03
C TYR A 33 -35.91 15.86 -1.15
N GLY A 34 -34.97 15.77 -2.07
CA GLY A 34 -35.18 14.83 -3.17
C GLY A 34 -34.09 14.74 -4.19
N ALA A 35 -33.18 15.63 -4.16
CA ALA A 35 -31.92 15.42 -4.88
C ALA A 35 -31.01 14.58 -3.99
N ALA A 36 -31.29 13.29 -3.86
CA ALA A 36 -30.18 12.35 -3.74
C ALA A 36 -29.28 12.67 -4.94
N LYS A 37 -28.31 13.60 -4.74
CA LYS A 37 -27.30 13.95 -5.73
C LYS A 37 -26.78 12.64 -6.21
N ALA A 38 -27.24 12.20 -7.37
CA ALA A 38 -26.75 10.99 -8.01
C ALA A 38 -25.26 11.20 -8.06
N ARG A 39 -24.54 10.53 -7.15
CA ARG A 39 -23.08 10.66 -7.10
C ARG A 39 -22.62 10.30 -8.47
N PRO A 40 -22.03 11.23 -9.23
CA PRO A 40 -21.81 11.00 -10.64
C PRO A 40 -21.03 9.71 -10.78
N ARG A 41 -21.43 8.84 -11.69
CA ARG A 41 -20.77 7.55 -11.97
C ARG A 41 -19.25 7.73 -12.05
N VAL A 42 -18.84 8.89 -12.54
CA VAL A 42 -17.44 9.35 -12.61
C VAL A 42 -16.73 9.30 -11.25
N ARG A 43 -17.35 9.73 -10.14
CA ARG A 43 -16.74 9.67 -8.80
C ARG A 43 -16.57 8.23 -8.32
N ARG A 44 -17.51 7.34 -8.63
CA ARG A 44 -17.39 5.91 -8.29
C ARG A 44 -16.31 5.24 -9.11
N MET A 45 -16.22 5.57 -10.40
CA MET A 45 -15.14 5.08 -11.27
C MET A 45 -13.78 5.62 -10.82
N ALA A 46 -13.67 6.91 -10.51
CA ALA A 46 -12.44 7.49 -9.99
C ALA A 46 -11.98 6.83 -8.68
N ALA A 47 -12.91 6.53 -7.76
CA ALA A 47 -12.59 5.79 -6.54
C ALA A 47 -12.09 4.36 -6.83
N ALA A 48 -12.72 3.66 -7.78
CA ALA A 48 -12.28 2.32 -8.18
C ALA A 48 -10.89 2.34 -8.81
N PHE A 49 -10.60 3.31 -9.68
CA PHE A 49 -9.27 3.49 -10.26
C PHE A 49 -8.22 3.85 -9.21
N ALA A 50 -8.57 4.70 -8.24
CA ALA A 50 -7.66 5.03 -7.13
C ALA A 50 -7.33 3.80 -6.28
N CYS A 51 -8.32 2.98 -5.93
CA CYS A 51 -8.10 1.72 -5.22
C CYS A 51 -7.22 0.76 -6.02
N LEU A 52 -7.49 0.61 -7.31
CA LEU A 52 -6.68 -0.24 -8.19
C LEU A 52 -5.23 0.25 -8.27
N ALA A 53 -5.04 1.55 -8.43
CA ALA A 53 -3.70 2.16 -8.45
C ALA A 53 -2.93 1.93 -7.14
N LEU A 54 -3.61 2.03 -5.99
CA LEU A 54 -3.00 1.73 -4.68
C LEU A 54 -2.61 0.25 -4.54
N VAL A 55 -3.44 -0.67 -5.04
CA VAL A 55 -3.12 -2.11 -5.01
C VAL A 55 -1.92 -2.41 -5.89
N ILE A 56 -1.87 -1.84 -7.10
CA ILE A 56 -0.74 -2.01 -8.01
C ILE A 56 0.54 -1.39 -7.42
N ALA A 57 0.48 -0.16 -6.93
CA ALA A 57 1.62 0.52 -6.33
C ALA A 57 2.11 -0.20 -5.06
N GLY A 58 1.21 -0.65 -4.20
CA GLY A 58 1.54 -1.42 -3.00
C GLY A 58 2.13 -2.79 -3.33
N GLY A 59 1.53 -3.50 -4.27
CA GLY A 59 2.01 -4.82 -4.70
C GLY A 59 3.38 -4.77 -5.38
N THR A 60 3.57 -3.84 -6.32
CA THR A 60 4.85 -3.66 -6.99
C THR A 60 5.93 -3.13 -6.05
N GLY A 61 5.56 -2.22 -5.14
CA GLY A 61 6.48 -1.70 -4.12
C GLY A 61 6.93 -2.80 -3.15
N TYR A 62 6.00 -3.61 -2.67
CA TYR A 62 6.31 -4.76 -1.83
C TYR A 62 7.25 -5.75 -2.54
N TRP A 63 6.91 -6.14 -3.76
CA TRP A 63 7.75 -7.05 -4.54
C TRP A 63 9.15 -6.47 -4.76
N ALA A 64 9.25 -5.19 -5.14
CA ALA A 64 10.53 -4.52 -5.36
C ALA A 64 11.38 -4.43 -4.10
N TYR A 65 10.76 -4.29 -2.93
CA TYR A 65 11.46 -4.21 -1.65
C TYR A 65 11.97 -5.57 -1.18
N PHE A 66 11.17 -6.64 -1.34
CA PHE A 66 11.51 -7.97 -0.87
C PHE A 66 12.20 -8.87 -1.90
N SER A 67 12.41 -8.37 -3.13
CA SER A 67 13.19 -9.12 -4.14
C SER A 67 14.68 -8.88 -3.93
N PRO A 68 15.49 -9.93 -3.70
CA PRO A 68 16.94 -9.80 -3.67
C PRO A 68 17.46 -9.36 -5.03
N THR A 69 18.45 -8.49 -5.03
CA THR A 69 19.11 -8.00 -6.24
C THR A 69 20.57 -8.42 -6.26
N CYS A 70 21.12 -8.66 -5.08
CA CYS A 70 22.51 -9.03 -4.89
C CYS A 70 22.61 -9.96 -3.68
N ALA A 71 23.53 -10.92 -3.74
CA ALA A 71 23.90 -11.75 -2.62
C ALA A 71 25.36 -11.42 -2.24
N ILE A 72 25.62 -11.20 -0.97
CA ILE A 72 26.94 -10.99 -0.41
C ILE A 72 27.27 -12.23 0.43
N SER A 73 28.16 -13.04 -0.07
CA SER A 73 28.68 -14.20 0.67
C SER A 73 29.92 -13.79 1.43
N VAL A 74 29.88 -13.98 2.73
CA VAL A 74 31.01 -13.79 3.60
C VAL A 74 31.50 -15.19 4.00
N ASP A 75 32.62 -15.56 3.42
CA ASP A 75 33.23 -16.85 3.60
C ASP A 75 34.32 -16.74 4.68
N ILE A 76 33.86 -16.92 5.89
CA ILE A 76 34.64 -17.15 7.07
C ILE A 76 34.16 -18.48 7.60
N ASN A 77 34.85 -19.14 8.46
CA ASN A 77 34.30 -20.27 9.18
C ASN A 77 33.77 -19.80 10.54
N PRO A 78 32.46 -19.49 10.70
CA PRO A 78 31.26 -19.90 9.93
C PRO A 78 30.91 -18.98 8.74
N SER A 79 30.42 -19.54 7.64
CA SER A 79 30.03 -18.79 6.43
C SER A 79 28.58 -18.33 6.46
N VAL A 80 28.32 -17.09 6.05
CA VAL A 80 26.98 -16.50 5.96
C VAL A 80 26.77 -15.78 4.64
N GLU A 81 25.54 -15.83 4.14
CA GLU A 81 25.08 -15.14 2.96
C GLU A 81 24.02 -14.09 3.30
N LEU A 82 24.24 -12.86 2.86
CA LEU A 82 23.33 -11.74 3.03
C LEU A 82 22.64 -11.43 1.70
N ALA A 83 21.33 -11.59 1.62
CA ALA A 83 20.58 -11.15 0.46
C ALA A 83 20.22 -9.67 0.60
N VAL A 84 20.62 -8.86 -0.38
CA VAL A 84 20.45 -7.41 -0.39
C VAL A 84 19.50 -7.01 -1.50
N ASN A 85 18.59 -6.08 -1.21
CA ASN A 85 17.65 -5.53 -2.20
C ASN A 85 18.26 -4.31 -2.92
N ARG A 86 17.53 -3.80 -3.94
CA ARG A 86 17.91 -2.60 -4.70
C ARG A 86 18.02 -1.30 -3.89
N PHE A 87 17.63 -1.32 -2.63
CA PHE A 87 17.71 -0.18 -1.72
C PHE A 87 18.84 -0.33 -0.72
N ASP A 88 19.79 -1.21 -1.00
CA ASP A 88 20.95 -1.51 -0.14
C ASP A 88 20.55 -2.04 1.26
N LYS A 89 19.37 -2.68 1.35
CA LYS A 89 18.87 -3.27 2.59
C LYS A 89 18.98 -4.78 2.59
N VAL A 90 19.45 -5.32 3.69
CA VAL A 90 19.48 -6.78 3.93
C VAL A 90 18.06 -7.28 4.13
N ILE A 91 17.62 -8.19 3.30
CA ILE A 91 16.26 -8.79 3.38
C ILE A 91 16.26 -10.19 3.98
N SER A 92 17.35 -10.95 3.81
CA SER A 92 17.56 -12.24 4.47
C SER A 92 19.02 -12.44 4.82
N VAL A 93 19.23 -13.26 5.84
CA VAL A 93 20.54 -13.76 6.27
C VAL A 93 20.40 -15.27 6.27
N GLU A 94 21.30 -15.95 5.60
CA GLU A 94 21.35 -17.41 5.51
C GLU A 94 22.75 -17.88 5.94
N GLY A 95 22.81 -18.78 6.92
CA GLY A 95 24.04 -19.42 7.34
C GLY A 95 24.32 -20.66 6.52
N ILE A 96 25.59 -20.91 6.21
CA ILE A 96 26.04 -22.10 5.50
C ILE A 96 26.66 -23.07 6.51
N GLY A 97 26.02 -24.24 6.66
CA GLY A 97 26.39 -25.24 7.67
C GLY A 97 25.86 -24.91 9.08
N ALA A 98 26.09 -25.81 10.03
CA ALA A 98 25.52 -25.69 11.38
C ALA A 98 26.02 -24.46 12.15
N ASP A 99 27.29 -24.12 11.99
CA ASP A 99 27.91 -22.98 12.67
C ASP A 99 27.47 -21.65 12.01
N GLY A 100 27.31 -21.63 10.67
CA GLY A 100 26.76 -20.49 9.95
C GLY A 100 25.29 -20.23 10.28
N GLU A 101 24.46 -21.25 10.39
CA GLU A 101 23.08 -21.14 10.84
C GLU A 101 22.99 -20.56 12.26
N ALA A 102 23.81 -21.06 13.19
CA ALA A 102 23.86 -20.53 14.54
C ALA A 102 24.30 -19.06 14.59
N LEU A 103 25.26 -18.66 13.76
CA LEU A 103 25.66 -17.28 13.63
C LEU A 103 24.54 -16.42 13.03
N ALA A 104 23.89 -16.86 11.95
CA ALA A 104 22.81 -16.16 11.30
C ALA A 104 21.60 -15.88 12.22
N GLU A 105 21.30 -16.81 13.14
CA GLU A 105 20.26 -16.64 14.16
C GLU A 105 20.59 -15.57 15.20
N THR A 106 21.87 -15.32 15.46
CA THR A 106 22.31 -14.28 16.42
C THR A 106 22.39 -12.87 15.78
N LEU A 107 22.42 -12.81 14.44
CA LEU A 107 22.55 -11.57 13.70
C LEU A 107 21.19 -10.91 13.47
N ASP A 108 20.89 -9.84 14.19
CA ASP A 108 19.70 -9.01 13.97
C ASP A 108 20.00 -7.85 13.00
N VAL A 109 20.32 -8.20 11.75
CA VAL A 109 20.71 -7.23 10.70
C VAL A 109 19.68 -7.11 9.58
N ARG A 110 18.52 -7.73 9.73
CA ARG A 110 17.43 -7.63 8.74
C ARG A 110 16.92 -6.19 8.67
N PHE A 111 16.74 -5.71 7.44
CA PHE A 111 16.31 -4.34 7.11
C PHE A 111 17.33 -3.24 7.44
N SER A 112 18.51 -3.56 7.95
CA SER A 112 19.62 -2.63 8.06
C SER A 112 20.29 -2.38 6.70
N SER A 113 21.18 -1.40 6.62
CA SER A 113 22.01 -1.27 5.42
C SER A 113 23.03 -2.42 5.36
N TYR A 114 23.44 -2.82 4.14
CA TYR A 114 24.42 -3.90 4.02
C TYR A 114 25.77 -3.54 4.68
N THR A 115 26.14 -2.26 4.71
CA THR A 115 27.34 -1.77 5.38
C THR A 115 27.25 -1.92 6.89
N ASP A 116 26.10 -1.59 7.48
CA ASP A 116 25.87 -1.77 8.92
C ASP A 116 25.83 -3.25 9.29
N ALA A 117 25.22 -4.06 8.40
CA ALA A 117 25.18 -5.51 8.58
C ALA A 117 26.56 -6.15 8.54
N LEU A 118 27.41 -5.73 7.60
CA LEU A 118 28.80 -6.19 7.53
C LEU A 118 29.61 -5.76 8.74
N ASN A 119 29.47 -4.52 9.19
CA ASN A 119 30.13 -4.06 10.40
C ASN A 119 29.70 -4.86 11.63
N CYS A 120 28.38 -5.08 11.79
CA CYS A 120 27.84 -5.89 12.86
C CYS A 120 28.34 -7.35 12.82
N LEU A 121 28.49 -7.91 11.61
CA LEU A 121 29.06 -9.24 11.42
C LEU A 121 30.54 -9.29 11.83
N LEU A 122 31.33 -8.30 11.42
CA LEU A 122 32.76 -8.22 11.74
C LEU A 122 33.04 -7.95 13.22
N GLU A 123 32.13 -7.23 13.89
CA GLU A 123 32.18 -6.95 15.32
C GLU A 123 31.63 -8.10 16.18
N ASN A 124 31.10 -9.17 15.54
CA ASN A 124 30.56 -10.30 16.28
C ASN A 124 31.69 -11.08 16.95
N PRO A 125 31.60 -11.38 18.28
CA PRO A 125 32.66 -12.08 19.01
C PRO A 125 33.03 -13.43 18.40
N THR A 126 32.08 -14.13 17.80
CA THR A 126 32.34 -15.41 17.14
C THR A 126 33.23 -15.23 15.92
N VAL A 127 33.04 -14.16 15.15
CA VAL A 127 33.87 -13.83 13.97
C VAL A 127 35.25 -13.33 14.39
N GLU A 128 35.30 -12.55 15.45
CA GLU A 128 36.57 -11.99 15.99
C GLU A 128 37.50 -13.10 16.50
N GLU A 129 36.95 -14.16 17.08
CA GLU A 129 37.71 -15.34 17.55
C GLU A 129 38.38 -16.08 16.38
N TYR A 130 37.69 -16.24 15.25
CA TYR A 130 38.23 -16.89 14.05
C TYR A 130 39.26 -16.01 13.32
N HIS A 131 39.08 -14.67 13.34
CA HIS A 131 40.07 -13.74 12.81
C HIS A 131 41.43 -13.77 13.51
N ALA A 132 41.44 -14.17 14.77
CA ALA A 132 42.71 -14.26 15.55
C ALA A 132 43.58 -15.47 15.13
N GLU A 133 43.02 -16.39 14.35
CA GLU A 133 43.72 -17.62 13.89
C GLU A 133 44.33 -17.51 12.47
N ASP A 134 44.50 -16.29 11.91
CA ASP A 134 45.10 -16.04 10.59
C ASP A 134 44.26 -16.57 9.36
N GLU A 135 42.96 -16.74 9.50
CA GLU A 135 42.09 -17.07 8.37
C GLU A 135 41.78 -15.86 7.48
N VAL A 136 41.85 -16.06 6.18
CA VAL A 136 41.63 -14.98 5.19
C VAL A 136 40.12 -14.79 5.00
N LEU A 137 39.64 -13.62 5.36
CA LEU A 137 38.27 -13.20 5.08
C LEU A 137 38.09 -13.06 3.56
N SER A 138 37.16 -13.83 2.98
CA SER A 138 36.77 -13.73 1.59
C SER A 138 35.34 -13.19 1.47
N ILE A 139 35.17 -12.07 0.78
CA ILE A 139 33.85 -11.50 0.50
C ILE A 139 33.61 -11.59 -0.99
N ALA A 140 32.57 -12.31 -1.39
CA ALA A 140 32.12 -12.41 -2.76
C ALA A 140 30.78 -11.70 -2.93
N VAL A 141 30.61 -10.97 -4.03
CA VAL A 141 29.35 -10.29 -4.38
C VAL A 141 28.88 -10.86 -5.72
N ALA A 142 27.68 -11.41 -5.74
CA ALA A 142 27.05 -12.03 -6.90
C ALA A 142 25.75 -11.32 -7.31
#